data_c2026b4de2558f7151c56c47ec4f0d79
#
_entry.id   c2026b4de2558f7151c56c47ec4f0d79
#
_cell.length_a   1.000
_cell.length_b   1.000
_cell.length_c   1.000
_cell.angle_alpha   90.00
_cell.angle_beta   90.00
_cell.angle_gamma   90.00
#
_symmetry.space_group_name_H-M   'P 1'
#
loop_
_entity.id
_entity.type
_entity.pdbx_description
1 polymer ?
#
loop_
_entity_poly.entity_id
_entity_poly.type
_entity_poly.pdbx_seq_one_letter_code
_entity_poly.pdbx_strand_id
1 'polypeptide(L)'
;KTNDPMLSYELAVFMLDVSRSLEFSQQMLSRGQDPAAESEQLAKEAMSILRRLADRGHVESQYLAGDCCMNGYGMSKGRPDLGLAYSYFVQAGKRGHPDAAYRAGTCYEKGWGCRRDPAKAVQFYKMAASRKHPGAQYRLGTAELNGELGLKRLAREGVKWLKRSAENATPEFPHALHELALLHEKGIYNVLFVDNEYSCELLAQAVEMGYAPSAYKLGVNYEYGRMGCPQDSGLSIHMYNIAAQQNHKEACFALTSWYLVGVPGILPQSDTEAYLWAKRAAEQGLAKAEYACGYFCENGIGTPRDLGEAKGWYQRAVEHGDNRASSRLNTLSGYTAKPVGIAADEASAKNLPQAIPVQPLSAPFPSAAPISTMRTLGVANYPTPKTMKETQAMQRDLHQQALV
;
A
#
# COMPACT_ATOMS: atom_id res chain seq x y z
N LYS A 1 24.52 33.46 17.96
CA LYS A 1 23.04 33.38 17.86
C LYS A 1 22.64 33.95 16.49
N THR A 2 22.65 33.13 15.47
CA THR A 2 22.17 33.48 14.13
C THR A 2 20.68 33.74 14.19
N ASN A 3 20.27 34.97 13.91
CA ASN A 3 18.86 35.37 13.92
C ASN A 3 18.20 35.10 12.56
N ASP A 4 18.79 34.21 11.75
CA ASP A 4 18.29 33.80 10.45
C ASP A 4 17.18 32.79 10.58
N PRO A 5 15.95 33.10 10.13
CA PRO A 5 14.82 32.15 10.20
C PRO A 5 15.05 30.88 9.40
N MET A 6 15.77 30.94 8.27
CA MET A 6 16.03 29.82 7.41
C MET A 6 16.97 28.82 8.06
N LEU A 7 18.09 29.28 8.62
CA LEU A 7 19.03 28.43 9.36
C LEU A 7 18.37 27.79 10.60
N SER A 8 17.51 28.55 11.29
CA SER A 8 16.76 28.01 12.43
C SER A 8 15.75 26.93 12.00
N TYR A 9 15.14 27.08 10.84
CA TYR A 9 14.24 26.07 10.26
C TYR A 9 15.02 24.81 9.87
N GLU A 10 16.13 24.94 9.14
CA GLU A 10 16.98 23.81 8.75
C GLU A 10 17.52 23.05 9.97
N LEU A 11 17.91 23.74 11.02
CA LEU A 11 18.30 23.13 12.29
C LEU A 11 17.16 22.31 12.89
N ALA A 12 15.95 22.86 12.91
CA ALA A 12 14.79 22.13 13.45
C ALA A 12 14.44 20.90 12.60
N VAL A 13 14.52 20.97 11.28
CA VAL A 13 14.36 19.82 10.37
C VAL A 13 15.40 18.74 10.67
N PHE A 14 16.69 19.14 10.75
CA PHE A 14 17.76 18.21 11.07
C PHE A 14 17.57 17.53 12.43
N MET A 15 17.15 18.26 13.46
CA MET A 15 16.86 17.71 14.78
C MET A 15 15.71 16.68 14.73
N LEU A 16 14.67 16.92 13.93
CA LEU A 16 13.58 15.98 13.74
C LEU A 16 14.03 14.71 13.00
N ASP A 17 14.90 14.85 11.99
CA ASP A 17 15.42 13.71 11.25
C ASP A 17 16.35 12.84 12.12
N VAL A 18 17.22 13.46 12.93
CA VAL A 18 18.04 12.75 13.91
C VAL A 18 17.18 12.02 14.94
N SER A 19 16.16 12.70 15.48
CA SER A 19 15.24 12.12 16.45
C SER A 19 14.51 10.87 15.88
N ARG A 20 14.02 10.95 14.63
CA ARG A 20 13.40 9.79 13.94
C ARG A 20 14.41 8.66 13.71
N SER A 21 15.64 8.99 13.36
CA SER A 21 16.71 7.99 13.17
C SER A 21 17.07 7.27 14.47
N LEU A 22 17.07 7.98 15.60
CA LEU A 22 17.28 7.39 16.93
C LEU A 22 16.13 6.45 17.32
N GLU A 23 14.88 6.82 17.06
CA GLU A 23 13.73 5.93 17.29
C GLU A 23 13.82 4.64 16.47
N PHE A 24 14.22 4.74 15.20
CA PHE A 24 14.42 3.58 14.34
C PHE A 24 15.59 2.69 14.83
N SER A 25 16.70 3.28 15.24
CA SER A 25 17.87 2.55 15.76
C SER A 25 17.57 1.82 17.07
N GLN A 26 16.67 2.35 17.89
CA GLN A 26 16.21 1.75 19.14
C GLN A 26 15.47 0.44 18.93
N GLN A 27 14.70 0.31 17.85
CA GLN A 27 14.02 -0.94 17.47
C GLN A 27 15.02 -2.05 17.12
N MET A 28 16.26 -1.69 16.76
CA MET A 28 17.31 -2.63 16.33
C MET A 28 18.37 -2.93 17.39
N LEU A 29 18.56 -2.08 18.41
CA LEU A 29 19.66 -2.16 19.36
C LEU A 29 19.17 -2.12 20.82
N SER A 30 19.07 -3.31 21.43
CA SER A 30 18.82 -3.48 22.86
C SER A 30 20.11 -3.29 23.67
N ARG A 31 20.65 -2.08 23.88
CA ARG A 31 21.72 -1.84 24.83
C ARG A 31 21.88 -0.39 25.33
N GLY A 32 21.51 -0.17 26.58
CA GLY A 32 22.37 0.48 27.60
C GLY A 32 22.43 2.00 27.72
N GLN A 33 21.82 2.79 26.85
CA GLN A 33 21.45 4.22 27.06
C GLN A 33 20.03 4.39 26.59
N ASP A 34 19.30 5.34 27.17
CA ASP A 34 17.88 5.49 26.87
C ASP A 34 17.68 6.43 25.64
N PRO A 35 17.90 5.92 24.39
CA PRO A 35 17.82 6.76 23.17
C PRO A 35 16.43 7.31 22.94
N ALA A 36 15.40 6.76 23.62
CA ALA A 36 14.03 7.29 23.57
C ALA A 36 13.95 8.67 24.24
N ALA A 37 14.62 8.85 25.36
CA ALA A 37 14.61 10.13 26.08
C ALA A 37 15.33 11.22 25.27
N GLU A 38 16.45 10.86 24.60
CA GLU A 38 17.19 11.80 23.73
C GLU A 38 16.39 12.16 22.49
N SER A 39 15.76 11.16 21.84
CA SER A 39 14.87 11.38 20.70
C SER A 39 13.73 12.32 21.06
N GLU A 40 13.02 12.04 22.16
CA GLU A 40 11.92 12.88 22.64
C GLU A 40 12.37 14.31 22.98
N GLN A 41 13.55 14.48 23.57
CA GLN A 41 14.11 15.78 23.91
C GLN A 41 14.42 16.57 22.64
N LEU A 42 15.11 15.96 21.65
CA LEU A 42 15.40 16.59 20.35
C LEU A 42 14.13 17.01 19.63
N ALA A 43 13.11 16.15 19.60
CA ALA A 43 11.82 16.46 18.99
C ALA A 43 11.12 17.65 19.68
N LYS A 44 11.17 17.75 21.02
CA LYS A 44 10.61 18.87 21.78
C LYS A 44 11.34 20.19 21.48
N GLU A 45 12.67 20.14 21.41
CA GLU A 45 13.48 21.33 21.10
C GLU A 45 13.21 21.81 19.66
N ALA A 46 13.20 20.90 18.69
CA ALA A 46 12.85 21.19 17.31
C ALA A 46 11.46 21.82 17.22
N MET A 47 10.46 21.24 17.90
CA MET A 47 9.11 21.77 17.95
C MET A 47 9.03 23.17 18.56
N SER A 48 9.84 23.45 19.60
CA SER A 48 9.95 24.80 20.19
C SER A 48 10.46 25.84 19.17
N ILE A 49 11.46 25.47 18.37
CA ILE A 49 12.01 26.32 17.31
C ILE A 49 10.95 26.56 16.23
N LEU A 50 10.30 25.48 15.75
CA LEU A 50 9.27 25.55 14.71
C LEU A 50 8.09 26.44 15.12
N ARG A 51 7.59 26.30 16.36
CA ARG A 51 6.50 27.15 16.87
C ARG A 51 6.87 28.62 16.86
N ARG A 52 8.05 28.95 17.37
CA ARG A 52 8.53 30.35 17.38
C ARG A 52 8.65 30.94 15.97
N LEU A 53 9.07 30.14 14.98
CA LEU A 53 9.12 30.56 13.57
C LEU A 53 7.72 30.66 12.95
N ALA A 54 6.85 29.68 13.24
CA ALA A 54 5.47 29.65 12.78
C ALA A 54 4.67 30.87 13.27
N ASP A 55 4.84 31.25 14.53
CA ASP A 55 4.21 32.43 15.14
C ASP A 55 4.71 33.75 14.50
N ARG A 56 5.97 33.79 14.02
CA ARG A 56 6.51 34.86 13.22
C ARG A 56 6.04 34.86 11.76
N GLY A 57 5.31 33.81 11.37
CA GLY A 57 4.72 33.66 10.06
C GLY A 57 5.59 32.96 9.03
N HIS A 58 6.63 32.23 9.41
CA HIS A 58 7.38 31.38 8.48
C HIS A 58 6.52 30.22 8.00
N VAL A 59 6.24 30.16 6.69
CA VAL A 59 5.21 29.30 6.10
C VAL A 59 5.58 27.81 6.21
N GLU A 60 6.83 27.49 5.90
CA GLU A 60 7.33 26.11 5.99
C GLU A 60 7.29 25.59 7.44
N SER A 61 7.65 26.47 8.41
CA SER A 61 7.54 26.11 9.84
C SER A 61 6.10 25.94 10.29
N GLN A 62 5.15 26.70 9.74
CA GLN A 62 3.73 26.48 10.02
C GLN A 62 3.27 25.11 9.51
N TYR A 63 3.67 24.73 8.29
CA TYR A 63 3.32 23.41 7.76
C TYR A 63 3.92 22.29 8.61
N LEU A 64 5.24 22.33 8.86
CA LEU A 64 5.94 21.27 9.59
C LEU A 64 5.49 21.19 11.06
N ALA A 65 5.26 22.33 11.73
CA ALA A 65 4.70 22.36 13.07
C ALA A 65 3.27 21.77 13.11
N GLY A 66 2.48 22.05 12.08
CA GLY A 66 1.15 21.46 11.91
C GLY A 66 1.21 19.93 11.76
N ASP A 67 2.14 19.42 10.96
CA ASP A 67 2.34 17.99 10.77
C ASP A 67 2.82 17.31 12.08
N CYS A 68 3.78 17.91 12.78
CA CYS A 68 4.21 17.43 14.10
C CYS A 68 3.06 17.40 15.11
N CYS A 69 2.23 18.46 15.16
CA CYS A 69 1.07 18.49 16.05
C CYS A 69 0.03 17.43 15.70
N MET A 70 -0.20 17.17 14.41
CA MET A 70 -1.16 16.15 13.95
C MET A 70 -0.73 14.75 14.36
N ASN A 71 0.57 14.46 14.32
CA ASN A 71 1.12 13.15 14.65
C ASN A 71 1.52 13.02 16.13
N GLY A 72 1.43 14.09 16.93
CA GLY A 72 1.87 14.12 18.32
C GLY A 72 3.39 14.18 18.50
N TYR A 73 4.16 14.40 17.42
CA TYR A 73 5.61 14.37 17.44
C TYR A 73 6.19 15.63 18.10
N GLY A 74 7.07 15.45 19.10
CA GLY A 74 7.60 16.55 19.92
C GLY A 74 6.54 17.22 20.81
N MET A 75 5.37 16.60 20.98
CA MET A 75 4.30 17.09 21.84
C MET A 75 4.37 16.45 23.24
N SER A 76 3.82 17.12 24.24
CA SER A 76 3.74 16.58 25.61
C SER A 76 3.01 15.24 25.61
N LYS A 77 3.67 14.19 26.10
CA LYS A 77 3.14 12.81 26.16
C LYS A 77 2.82 12.19 24.79
N GLY A 78 3.42 12.66 23.69
CA GLY A 78 3.19 12.13 22.34
C GLY A 78 1.74 12.22 21.84
N ARG A 79 0.91 13.09 22.44
CA ARG A 79 -0.51 13.19 22.08
C ARG A 79 -0.73 14.20 20.95
N PRO A 80 -1.46 13.82 19.87
CA PRO A 80 -1.84 14.75 18.81
C PRO A 80 -2.65 15.92 19.32
N ASP A 81 -2.32 17.11 18.83
CA ASP A 81 -3.14 18.33 19.00
C ASP A 81 -3.72 18.74 17.64
N LEU A 82 -4.88 18.19 17.33
CA LEU A 82 -5.55 18.42 16.05
C LEU A 82 -6.00 19.87 15.88
N GLY A 83 -6.35 20.57 16.99
CA GLY A 83 -6.78 21.97 16.94
C GLY A 83 -5.64 22.90 16.52
N LEU A 84 -4.47 22.71 17.11
CA LEU A 84 -3.28 23.46 16.77
C LEU A 84 -2.77 23.12 15.37
N ALA A 85 -2.76 21.82 15.00
CA ALA A 85 -2.41 21.36 13.66
C ALA A 85 -3.27 22.03 12.58
N TYR A 86 -4.59 21.99 12.76
CA TYR A 86 -5.54 22.64 11.87
C TYR A 86 -5.26 24.16 11.74
N SER A 87 -4.99 24.85 12.85
CA SER A 87 -4.70 26.27 12.86
C SER A 87 -3.47 26.60 11.98
N TYR A 88 -2.39 25.86 12.14
CA TYR A 88 -1.16 26.03 11.36
C TYR A 88 -1.37 25.70 9.89
N PHE A 89 -2.07 24.61 9.54
CA PHE A 89 -2.35 24.28 8.14
C PHE A 89 -3.19 25.35 7.44
N VAL A 90 -4.19 25.91 8.13
CA VAL A 90 -5.00 26.99 7.57
C VAL A 90 -4.17 28.25 7.34
N GLN A 91 -3.27 28.60 8.26
CA GLN A 91 -2.40 29.77 8.13
C GLN A 91 -1.42 29.60 6.95
N ALA A 92 -0.70 28.47 6.89
CA ALA A 92 0.24 28.18 5.82
C ALA A 92 -0.47 28.06 4.46
N GLY A 93 -1.63 27.38 4.42
CA GLY A 93 -2.41 27.19 3.20
C GLY A 93 -2.92 28.53 2.62
N LYS A 94 -3.40 29.44 3.45
CA LYS A 94 -3.80 30.80 3.02
C LYS A 94 -2.62 31.62 2.48
N ARG A 95 -1.40 31.32 2.94
CA ARG A 95 -0.16 31.96 2.43
C ARG A 95 0.38 31.26 1.19
N GLY A 96 -0.27 30.19 0.75
CA GLY A 96 0.02 29.57 -0.51
C GLY A 96 0.83 28.26 -0.45
N HIS A 97 1.08 27.69 0.70
CA HIS A 97 1.72 26.38 0.80
C HIS A 97 0.75 25.28 0.31
N PRO A 98 1.10 24.50 -0.75
CA PRO A 98 0.16 23.56 -1.37
C PRO A 98 -0.21 22.40 -0.44
N ASP A 99 0.78 21.79 0.23
CA ASP A 99 0.53 20.66 1.13
C ASP A 99 -0.27 21.08 2.36
N ALA A 100 0.02 22.27 2.92
CA ALA A 100 -0.75 22.83 4.02
C ALA A 100 -2.21 23.08 3.62
N ALA A 101 -2.45 23.60 2.42
CA ALA A 101 -3.79 23.79 1.90
C ALA A 101 -4.51 22.44 1.72
N TYR A 102 -3.83 21.40 1.20
CA TYR A 102 -4.36 20.06 1.12
C TYR A 102 -4.72 19.51 2.50
N ARG A 103 -3.81 19.59 3.49
CA ARG A 103 -4.05 19.16 4.88
C ARG A 103 -5.21 19.95 5.53
N ALA A 104 -5.29 21.27 5.32
CA ALA A 104 -6.42 22.06 5.81
C ALA A 104 -7.76 21.62 5.19
N GLY A 105 -7.76 21.31 3.89
CA GLY A 105 -8.92 20.70 3.21
C GLY A 105 -9.35 19.38 3.86
N THR A 106 -8.39 18.51 4.16
CA THR A 106 -8.64 17.24 4.86
C THR A 106 -9.18 17.46 6.27
N CYS A 107 -8.65 18.43 7.02
CA CYS A 107 -9.18 18.79 8.34
C CYS A 107 -10.65 19.20 8.27
N TYR A 108 -11.03 20.05 7.32
CA TYR A 108 -12.44 20.42 7.13
C TYR A 108 -13.32 19.28 6.66
N GLU A 109 -12.81 18.39 5.81
CA GLU A 109 -13.55 17.22 5.32
C GLU A 109 -13.84 16.21 6.44
N LYS A 110 -12.83 15.89 7.27
CA LYS A 110 -12.92 14.89 8.35
C LYS A 110 -13.38 15.46 9.67
N GLY A 111 -13.28 16.78 9.85
CA GLY A 111 -13.56 17.44 11.13
C GLY A 111 -12.39 17.31 12.12
N TRP A 112 -11.14 17.22 11.63
CA TRP A 112 -9.96 17.13 12.49
C TRP A 112 -9.54 18.50 13.02
N GLY A 113 -9.69 18.68 14.34
CA GLY A 113 -9.38 19.95 15.01
C GLY A 113 -10.33 21.10 14.69
N CYS A 114 -11.36 20.86 13.89
CA CYS A 114 -12.39 21.85 13.53
C CYS A 114 -13.74 21.18 13.28
N ARG A 115 -14.81 22.00 13.18
CA ARG A 115 -16.10 21.49 12.71
C ARG A 115 -16.01 21.12 11.23
N ARG A 116 -16.57 19.96 10.89
CA ARG A 116 -16.67 19.50 9.49
C ARG A 116 -17.40 20.53 8.62
N ASP A 117 -16.74 20.92 7.50
CA ASP A 117 -17.26 21.90 6.54
C ASP A 117 -16.83 21.51 5.12
N PRO A 118 -17.66 20.75 4.38
CA PRO A 118 -17.32 20.31 3.02
C PRO A 118 -17.07 21.46 2.04
N ALA A 119 -17.77 22.59 2.20
CA ALA A 119 -17.59 23.72 1.30
C ALA A 119 -16.19 24.37 1.47
N LYS A 120 -15.74 24.52 2.71
CA LYS A 120 -14.37 24.99 2.99
C LYS A 120 -13.34 23.95 2.56
N ALA A 121 -13.59 22.65 2.76
CA ALA A 121 -12.72 21.60 2.25
C ALA A 121 -12.47 21.75 0.75
N VAL A 122 -13.53 21.92 -0.06
CA VAL A 122 -13.42 22.15 -1.50
C VAL A 122 -12.63 23.42 -1.83
N GLN A 123 -12.83 24.52 -1.09
CA GLN A 123 -12.06 25.75 -1.29
C GLN A 123 -10.55 25.52 -1.09
N PHE A 124 -10.15 24.85 0.00
CA PHE A 124 -8.75 24.55 0.29
C PHE A 124 -8.17 23.55 -0.70
N TYR A 125 -8.92 22.52 -1.10
CA TYR A 125 -8.50 21.59 -2.16
C TYR A 125 -8.29 22.31 -3.51
N LYS A 126 -9.15 23.26 -3.89
CA LYS A 126 -8.97 24.09 -5.10
C LYS A 126 -7.72 24.95 -5.00
N MET A 127 -7.43 25.52 -3.82
CA MET A 127 -6.19 26.28 -3.59
C MET A 127 -4.94 25.41 -3.77
N ALA A 128 -4.92 24.20 -3.23
CA ALA A 128 -3.82 23.26 -3.40
C ALA A 128 -3.72 22.77 -4.85
N ALA A 129 -4.84 22.41 -5.49
CA ALA A 129 -4.89 21.91 -6.84
C ALA A 129 -4.44 22.95 -7.89
N SER A 130 -4.70 24.25 -7.68
CA SER A 130 -4.19 25.33 -8.52
C SER A 130 -2.67 25.44 -8.50
N ARG A 131 -2.03 24.92 -7.45
CA ARG A 131 -0.57 24.80 -7.29
C ARG A 131 -0.05 23.40 -7.63
N LYS A 132 -0.82 22.64 -8.41
CA LYS A 132 -0.48 21.29 -8.90
C LYS A 132 -0.29 20.24 -7.82
N HIS A 133 -0.84 20.41 -6.62
CA HIS A 133 -0.77 19.38 -5.58
C HIS A 133 -1.57 18.15 -6.00
N PRO A 134 -0.93 16.97 -6.23
CA PRO A 134 -1.57 15.80 -6.84
C PRO A 134 -2.70 15.23 -5.98
N GLY A 135 -2.50 15.13 -4.65
CA GLY A 135 -3.55 14.64 -3.75
C GLY A 135 -4.81 15.50 -3.73
N ALA A 136 -4.67 16.83 -3.88
CA ALA A 136 -5.82 17.73 -3.95
C ALA A 136 -6.55 17.61 -5.30
N GLN A 137 -5.81 17.47 -6.40
CA GLN A 137 -6.38 17.21 -7.72
C GLN A 137 -7.11 15.88 -7.77
N TYR A 138 -6.52 14.82 -7.19
CA TYR A 138 -7.15 13.50 -7.03
C TYR A 138 -8.46 13.59 -6.24
N ARG A 139 -8.43 14.26 -5.06
CA ARG A 139 -9.62 14.36 -4.19
C ARG A 139 -10.75 15.17 -4.85
N LEU A 140 -10.44 16.24 -5.57
CA LEU A 140 -11.43 16.98 -6.36
C LEU A 140 -11.98 16.11 -7.48
N GLY A 141 -11.12 15.37 -8.19
CA GLY A 141 -11.52 14.47 -9.27
C GLY A 141 -12.51 13.41 -8.79
N THR A 142 -12.20 12.72 -7.72
CA THR A 142 -13.09 11.70 -7.12
C THR A 142 -14.38 12.31 -6.57
N ALA A 143 -14.30 13.50 -5.96
CA ALA A 143 -15.48 14.19 -5.44
C ALA A 143 -16.47 14.61 -6.56
N GLU A 144 -15.97 15.07 -7.71
CA GLU A 144 -16.82 15.41 -8.86
C GLU A 144 -17.32 14.18 -9.61
N LEU A 145 -16.58 13.06 -9.63
CA LEU A 145 -17.06 11.81 -10.20
C LEU A 145 -18.22 11.22 -9.39
N ASN A 146 -18.12 11.28 -8.07
CA ASN A 146 -19.08 10.64 -7.17
C ASN A 146 -20.20 11.59 -6.68
N GLY A 147 -20.04 12.91 -6.83
CA GLY A 147 -20.94 13.89 -6.26
C GLY A 147 -20.77 14.06 -4.76
N GLU A 148 -19.51 14.04 -4.27
CA GLU A 148 -19.16 14.19 -2.86
C GLU A 148 -18.87 15.65 -2.49
N LEU A 149 -18.69 15.93 -1.18
CA LEU A 149 -18.36 17.25 -0.63
C LEU A 149 -19.34 18.37 -1.02
N GLY A 150 -20.58 18.02 -1.35
CA GLY A 150 -21.60 18.97 -1.83
C GLY A 150 -21.39 19.42 -3.27
N LEU A 151 -20.48 18.80 -4.00
CA LEU A 151 -20.30 19.03 -5.44
C LEU A 151 -21.33 18.25 -6.25
N LYS A 152 -21.69 18.80 -7.41
CA LYS A 152 -22.49 18.07 -8.40
C LYS A 152 -21.65 16.97 -9.05
N ARG A 153 -22.29 15.86 -9.38
CA ARG A 153 -21.64 14.79 -10.16
C ARG A 153 -21.38 15.28 -11.59
N LEU A 154 -20.14 15.55 -11.90
CA LEU A 154 -19.65 16.09 -13.18
C LEU A 154 -18.50 15.23 -13.71
N ALA A 155 -18.83 14.10 -14.35
CA ALA A 155 -17.84 13.10 -14.77
C ALA A 155 -16.73 13.69 -15.65
N ARG A 156 -17.05 14.63 -16.57
CA ARG A 156 -16.03 15.27 -17.42
C ARG A 156 -15.01 16.08 -16.63
N GLU A 157 -15.47 16.85 -15.65
CA GLU A 157 -14.58 17.66 -14.82
C GLU A 157 -13.77 16.78 -13.86
N GLY A 158 -14.41 15.76 -13.28
CA GLY A 158 -13.72 14.78 -12.45
C GLY A 158 -12.57 14.07 -13.17
N VAL A 159 -12.80 13.61 -14.41
CA VAL A 159 -11.76 13.01 -15.26
C VAL A 159 -10.63 14.00 -15.57
N LYS A 160 -10.95 15.27 -15.84
CA LYS A 160 -9.92 16.30 -16.08
C LYS A 160 -9.02 16.49 -14.85
N TRP A 161 -9.61 16.52 -13.65
CA TRP A 161 -8.83 16.60 -12.41
C TRP A 161 -7.94 15.38 -12.19
N LEU A 162 -8.48 14.17 -12.45
CA LEU A 162 -7.68 12.95 -12.33
C LEU A 162 -6.52 12.92 -13.32
N LYS A 163 -6.72 13.35 -14.57
CA LYS A 163 -5.64 13.47 -15.57
C LYS A 163 -4.52 14.41 -15.10
N ARG A 164 -4.89 15.60 -14.60
CA ARG A 164 -3.92 16.54 -14.03
C ARG A 164 -3.19 15.96 -12.82
N SER A 165 -3.90 15.21 -11.97
CA SER A 165 -3.31 14.54 -10.82
C SER A 165 -2.32 13.45 -11.26
N ALA A 166 -2.64 12.67 -12.30
CA ALA A 166 -1.75 11.66 -12.86
C ALA A 166 -0.49 12.28 -13.48
N GLU A 167 -0.63 13.43 -14.19
CA GLU A 167 0.51 14.19 -14.73
C GLU A 167 1.45 14.72 -13.63
N ASN A 168 0.94 15.01 -12.44
CA ASN A 168 1.70 15.49 -11.29
C ASN A 168 1.91 14.41 -10.22
N ALA A 169 1.68 13.12 -10.55
CA ALA A 169 1.77 12.04 -9.59
C ALA A 169 3.18 11.96 -8.96
N THR A 170 3.21 11.57 -7.71
CA THR A 170 4.43 11.34 -6.91
C THR A 170 4.30 10.00 -6.18
N PRO A 171 5.40 9.44 -5.66
CA PRO A 171 5.33 8.22 -4.85
C PRO A 171 4.38 8.32 -3.64
N GLU A 172 4.13 9.53 -3.12
CA GLU A 172 3.15 9.76 -2.05
C GLU A 172 1.70 9.79 -2.58
N PHE A 173 1.50 10.19 -3.84
CA PHE A 173 0.18 10.38 -4.46
C PHE A 173 0.08 9.69 -5.83
N PRO A 174 0.22 8.36 -5.92
CA PRO A 174 0.10 7.59 -7.17
C PRO A 174 -1.36 7.26 -7.52
N HIS A 175 -2.31 7.55 -6.63
CA HIS A 175 -3.68 7.07 -6.65
C HIS A 175 -4.43 7.42 -7.94
N ALA A 176 -4.16 8.59 -8.53
CA ALA A 176 -4.85 9.04 -9.73
C ALA A 176 -4.53 8.18 -10.96
N LEU A 177 -3.30 7.67 -11.05
CA LEU A 177 -2.90 6.74 -12.11
C LEU A 177 -3.74 5.46 -12.04
N HIS A 178 -3.88 4.89 -10.86
CA HIS A 178 -4.69 3.69 -10.63
C HIS A 178 -6.16 3.92 -10.96
N GLU A 179 -6.77 4.99 -10.45
CA GLU A 179 -8.17 5.31 -10.69
C GLU A 179 -8.46 5.57 -12.16
N LEU A 180 -7.58 6.31 -12.86
CA LEU A 180 -7.71 6.50 -14.30
C LEU A 180 -7.61 5.20 -15.08
N ALA A 181 -6.71 4.29 -14.68
CA ALA A 181 -6.60 2.98 -15.27
C ALA A 181 -7.93 2.20 -15.15
N LEU A 182 -8.51 2.18 -13.96
CA LEU A 182 -9.82 1.54 -13.74
C LEU A 182 -10.96 2.21 -14.53
N LEU A 183 -10.89 3.52 -14.72
CA LEU A 183 -11.86 4.25 -15.54
C LEU A 183 -11.69 3.94 -17.04
N HIS A 184 -10.46 3.78 -17.54
CA HIS A 184 -10.19 3.36 -18.91
C HIS A 184 -10.55 1.89 -19.16
N GLU A 185 -10.50 1.02 -18.15
CA GLU A 185 -10.98 -0.36 -18.22
C GLU A 185 -12.49 -0.44 -18.44
N LYS A 186 -13.26 0.42 -17.79
CA LYS A 186 -14.73 0.40 -17.81
C LYS A 186 -15.34 1.36 -18.82
N GLY A 187 -14.64 2.44 -19.09
CA GLY A 187 -15.18 3.59 -19.82
C GLY A 187 -16.21 4.39 -19.01
N ILE A 188 -16.51 5.59 -19.47
CA ILE A 188 -17.62 6.41 -18.98
C ILE A 188 -18.37 6.92 -20.22
N TYR A 189 -19.65 6.61 -20.31
CA TYR A 189 -20.47 6.99 -21.48
C TYR A 189 -20.34 8.47 -21.81
N ASN A 190 -20.05 8.79 -23.07
CA ASN A 190 -19.82 10.14 -23.62
C ASN A 190 -18.72 10.98 -22.91
N VAL A 191 -17.86 10.38 -22.10
CA VAL A 191 -16.78 11.08 -21.37
C VAL A 191 -15.42 10.43 -21.59
N LEU A 192 -15.34 9.11 -21.44
CA LEU A 192 -14.09 8.37 -21.50
C LEU A 192 -14.31 7.04 -22.23
N PHE A 193 -13.54 6.79 -23.29
CA PHE A 193 -13.58 5.53 -24.00
C PHE A 193 -12.80 4.46 -23.26
N VAL A 194 -13.20 3.20 -23.46
CA VAL A 194 -12.43 2.04 -23.02
C VAL A 194 -11.11 2.01 -23.78
N ASP A 195 -10.02 1.91 -23.06
CA ASP A 195 -8.67 1.83 -23.60
C ASP A 195 -7.84 0.93 -22.68
N ASN A 196 -7.76 -0.33 -23.04
CA ASN A 196 -7.13 -1.36 -22.23
C ASN A 196 -5.60 -1.20 -22.19
N GLU A 197 -4.98 -0.83 -23.33
CA GLU A 197 -3.52 -0.64 -23.41
C GLU A 197 -3.10 0.53 -22.54
N TYR A 198 -3.76 1.67 -22.69
CA TYR A 198 -3.49 2.84 -21.85
C TYR A 198 -3.78 2.59 -20.37
N SER A 199 -4.81 1.79 -20.04
CA SER A 199 -5.07 1.36 -18.67
C SER A 199 -3.87 0.60 -18.09
N CYS A 200 -3.27 -0.33 -18.82
CA CYS A 200 -2.09 -1.07 -18.38
C CYS A 200 -0.85 -0.17 -18.25
N GLU A 201 -0.66 0.81 -19.15
CA GLU A 201 0.41 1.80 -19.02
C GLU A 201 0.29 2.63 -17.75
N LEU A 202 -0.90 3.11 -17.42
CA LEU A 202 -1.16 3.85 -16.19
C LEU A 202 -0.92 3.00 -14.93
N LEU A 203 -1.32 1.71 -14.95
CA LEU A 203 -1.03 0.79 -13.85
C LEU A 203 0.48 0.58 -13.69
N ALA A 204 1.22 0.43 -14.80
CA ALA A 204 2.68 0.27 -14.77
C ALA A 204 3.37 1.50 -14.16
N GLN A 205 2.98 2.72 -14.57
CA GLN A 205 3.47 3.96 -13.98
C GLN A 205 3.19 4.03 -12.47
N ALA A 206 2.02 3.60 -12.02
CA ALA A 206 1.70 3.56 -10.60
C ALA A 206 2.54 2.52 -9.84
N VAL A 207 2.89 1.39 -10.47
CA VAL A 207 3.79 0.38 -9.89
C VAL A 207 5.21 0.91 -9.75
N GLU A 208 5.72 1.65 -10.73
CA GLU A 208 7.03 2.33 -10.64
C GLU A 208 7.09 3.31 -9.47
N MET A 209 5.97 3.91 -9.10
CA MET A 209 5.83 4.75 -7.90
C MET A 209 5.58 3.95 -6.62
N GLY A 210 5.60 2.62 -6.67
CA GLY A 210 5.45 1.75 -5.51
C GLY A 210 4.00 1.49 -5.09
N TYR A 211 3.00 1.65 -5.96
CA TYR A 211 1.59 1.49 -5.59
C TYR A 211 1.12 0.03 -5.65
N ALA A 212 1.01 -0.61 -4.51
CA ALA A 212 0.65 -2.02 -4.38
C ALA A 212 -0.68 -2.45 -5.05
N PRO A 213 -1.79 -1.67 -4.98
CA PRO A 213 -3.02 -2.07 -5.67
C PRO A 213 -2.87 -2.16 -7.20
N SER A 214 -2.04 -1.30 -7.81
CA SER A 214 -1.74 -1.38 -9.25
C SER A 214 -0.90 -2.59 -9.60
N ALA A 215 0.08 -2.93 -8.76
CA ALA A 215 0.89 -4.13 -8.94
C ALA A 215 0.02 -5.40 -8.83
N TYR A 216 -0.88 -5.48 -7.86
CA TYR A 216 -1.84 -6.57 -7.77
C TYR A 216 -2.71 -6.67 -9.03
N LYS A 217 -3.26 -5.54 -9.50
CA LYS A 217 -4.12 -5.51 -10.70
C LYS A 217 -3.38 -5.96 -11.96
N LEU A 218 -2.13 -5.52 -12.15
CA LEU A 218 -1.29 -6.00 -13.26
C LEU A 218 -0.95 -7.48 -13.12
N GLY A 219 -0.67 -7.97 -11.91
CA GLY A 219 -0.50 -9.37 -11.62
C GLY A 219 -1.67 -10.22 -12.11
N VAL A 220 -2.91 -9.79 -11.82
CA VAL A 220 -4.14 -10.41 -12.33
C VAL A 220 -4.21 -10.36 -13.86
N ASN A 221 -3.86 -9.21 -14.47
CA ASN A 221 -3.92 -9.08 -15.92
C ASN A 221 -2.95 -10.04 -16.63
N TYR A 222 -1.72 -10.21 -16.11
CA TYR A 222 -0.74 -11.18 -16.63
C TYR A 222 -1.13 -12.63 -16.34
N GLU A 223 -1.75 -12.92 -15.17
CA GLU A 223 -2.22 -14.27 -14.84
C GLU A 223 -3.25 -14.78 -15.84
N TYR A 224 -4.18 -13.94 -16.23
CA TYR A 224 -5.32 -14.34 -17.09
C TYR A 224 -5.24 -13.84 -18.53
N GLY A 225 -4.16 -13.17 -18.93
CA GLY A 225 -4.01 -12.60 -20.28
C GLY A 225 -5.09 -11.55 -20.59
N ARG A 226 -5.39 -10.64 -19.64
CA ARG A 226 -6.45 -9.64 -19.76
C ARG A 226 -5.90 -8.27 -20.15
N MET A 227 -6.79 -7.40 -20.64
CA MET A 227 -6.46 -5.99 -20.93
C MET A 227 -5.36 -5.77 -21.97
N GLY A 228 -5.19 -6.74 -22.90
CA GLY A 228 -4.09 -6.71 -23.86
C GLY A 228 -2.74 -7.19 -23.34
N CYS A 229 -2.66 -7.56 -22.05
CA CYS A 229 -1.47 -8.19 -21.50
C CYS A 229 -1.33 -9.64 -22.00
N PRO A 230 -0.12 -10.13 -22.36
CA PRO A 230 0.10 -11.54 -22.59
C PRO A 230 -0.11 -12.33 -21.29
N GLN A 231 -0.54 -13.58 -21.41
CA GLN A 231 -0.57 -14.47 -20.25
C GLN A 231 0.88 -14.87 -19.93
N ASP A 232 1.38 -14.44 -18.78
CA ASP A 232 2.77 -14.64 -18.35
C ASP A 232 2.83 -14.86 -16.83
N SER A 233 3.13 -16.11 -16.43
CA SER A 233 3.23 -16.49 -15.03
C SER A 233 4.38 -15.79 -14.30
N GLY A 234 5.51 -15.55 -14.96
CA GLY A 234 6.67 -14.88 -14.36
C GLY A 234 6.36 -13.42 -14.03
N LEU A 235 5.78 -12.69 -14.98
CA LEU A 235 5.35 -11.31 -14.76
C LEU A 235 4.23 -11.23 -13.72
N SER A 236 3.27 -12.16 -13.73
CA SER A 236 2.21 -12.23 -12.73
C SER A 236 2.78 -12.39 -11.32
N ILE A 237 3.66 -13.39 -11.11
CA ILE A 237 4.30 -13.65 -9.81
C ILE A 237 5.14 -12.45 -9.38
N HIS A 238 5.88 -11.83 -10.31
CA HIS A 238 6.68 -10.63 -10.02
C HIS A 238 5.81 -9.47 -9.52
N MET A 239 4.71 -9.17 -10.20
CA MET A 239 3.78 -8.12 -9.81
C MET A 239 3.11 -8.40 -8.46
N TYR A 240 2.70 -9.65 -8.21
CA TYR A 240 2.16 -10.04 -6.90
C TYR A 240 3.19 -9.92 -5.79
N ASN A 241 4.47 -10.25 -6.03
CA ASN A 241 5.53 -10.05 -5.05
C ASN A 241 5.72 -8.58 -4.68
N ILE A 242 5.73 -7.67 -5.67
CA ILE A 242 5.80 -6.21 -5.41
C ILE A 242 4.66 -5.76 -4.50
N ALA A 243 3.44 -6.20 -4.76
CA ALA A 243 2.29 -5.86 -3.94
C ALA A 243 2.35 -6.52 -2.54
N ALA A 244 2.76 -7.79 -2.47
CA ALA A 244 2.82 -8.56 -1.24
C ALA A 244 3.91 -8.06 -0.27
N GLN A 245 5.02 -7.50 -0.78
CA GLN A 245 6.04 -6.83 0.04
C GLN A 245 5.46 -5.65 0.83
N GLN A 246 4.44 -4.99 0.30
CA GLN A 246 3.71 -3.93 0.97
C GLN A 246 2.47 -4.44 1.74
N ASN A 247 2.41 -5.74 2.03
CA ASN A 247 1.29 -6.37 2.75
C ASN A 247 -0.05 -6.26 2.03
N HIS A 248 -0.10 -6.22 0.69
CA HIS A 248 -1.37 -6.29 -0.03
C HIS A 248 -1.98 -7.69 0.12
N LYS A 249 -3.05 -7.82 0.90
CA LYS A 249 -3.59 -9.11 1.33
C LYS A 249 -4.04 -10.02 0.18
N GLU A 250 -4.65 -9.45 -0.86
CA GLU A 250 -5.08 -10.21 -2.04
C GLU A 250 -3.87 -10.71 -2.86
N ALA A 251 -2.76 -9.95 -2.90
CA ALA A 251 -1.54 -10.38 -3.56
C ALA A 251 -0.82 -11.50 -2.77
N CYS A 252 -0.77 -11.38 -1.44
CA CYS A 252 -0.28 -12.46 -0.59
C CYS A 252 -1.07 -13.76 -0.82
N PHE A 253 -2.40 -13.64 -0.90
CA PHE A 253 -3.25 -14.81 -1.17
C PHE A 253 -3.08 -15.36 -2.59
N ALA A 254 -2.86 -14.53 -3.60
CA ALA A 254 -2.54 -15.00 -4.95
C ALA A 254 -1.22 -15.78 -4.99
N LEU A 255 -0.18 -15.31 -4.28
CA LEU A 255 1.08 -16.05 -4.14
C LEU A 255 0.91 -17.41 -3.49
N THR A 256 -0.03 -17.58 -2.57
CA THR A 256 -0.39 -18.90 -2.00
C THR A 256 -0.69 -19.93 -3.09
N SER A 257 -1.50 -19.56 -4.07
CA SER A 257 -1.87 -20.45 -5.18
C SER A 257 -0.67 -20.78 -6.06
N TRP A 258 0.17 -19.79 -6.35
CA TRP A 258 1.39 -19.98 -7.14
C TRP A 258 2.40 -20.91 -6.45
N TYR A 259 2.60 -20.79 -5.14
CA TYR A 259 3.49 -21.68 -4.39
C TYR A 259 2.92 -23.10 -4.23
N LEU A 260 1.60 -23.28 -4.17
CA LEU A 260 0.99 -24.62 -4.14
C LEU A 260 1.20 -25.39 -5.45
N VAL A 261 1.14 -24.69 -6.57
CA VAL A 261 1.25 -25.33 -7.90
C VAL A 261 2.71 -25.36 -8.38
N GLY A 262 3.45 -24.27 -8.13
CA GLY A 262 4.76 -24.03 -8.70
C GLY A 262 4.69 -23.68 -10.20
N VAL A 263 5.78 -23.12 -10.74
CA VAL A 263 5.95 -22.85 -12.16
C VAL A 263 7.34 -23.33 -12.58
N PRO A 264 7.45 -24.29 -13.51
CA PRO A 264 8.74 -24.82 -13.92
C PRO A 264 9.72 -23.74 -14.39
N GLY A 265 10.92 -23.73 -13.85
CA GLY A 265 11.96 -22.74 -14.19
C GLY A 265 11.78 -21.34 -13.60
N ILE A 266 10.64 -21.03 -12.95
CA ILE A 266 10.35 -19.69 -12.39
C ILE A 266 10.14 -19.78 -10.86
N LEU A 267 9.23 -20.62 -10.41
CA LEU A 267 8.85 -20.73 -8.99
C LEU A 267 8.77 -22.20 -8.56
N PRO A 268 9.61 -22.68 -7.64
CA PRO A 268 9.48 -24.02 -7.11
C PRO A 268 8.20 -24.16 -6.28
N GLN A 269 7.55 -25.32 -6.37
CA GLN A 269 6.44 -25.66 -5.49
C GLN A 269 6.92 -25.70 -4.04
N SER A 270 6.15 -25.13 -3.12
CA SER A 270 6.45 -25.15 -1.68
C SER A 270 5.18 -24.95 -0.85
N ASP A 271 4.74 -26.02 -0.21
CA ASP A 271 3.57 -25.97 0.68
C ASP A 271 3.83 -25.07 1.90
N THR A 272 5.08 -25.04 2.38
CA THR A 272 5.46 -24.17 3.53
C THR A 272 5.35 -22.70 3.16
N GLU A 273 5.88 -22.29 2.01
CA GLU A 273 5.74 -20.91 1.53
C GLU A 273 4.27 -20.56 1.27
N ALA A 274 3.50 -21.48 0.67
CA ALA A 274 2.08 -21.30 0.43
C ALA A 274 1.32 -21.04 1.75
N TYR A 275 1.61 -21.81 2.80
CA TYR A 275 1.01 -21.59 4.12
C TYR A 275 1.42 -20.23 4.71
N LEU A 276 2.70 -19.84 4.64
CA LEU A 276 3.18 -18.57 5.18
C LEU A 276 2.53 -17.36 4.49
N TRP A 277 2.39 -17.42 3.17
CA TRP A 277 1.71 -16.36 2.42
C TRP A 277 0.21 -16.31 2.70
N ALA A 278 -0.45 -17.47 2.82
CA ALA A 278 -1.85 -17.53 3.24
C ALA A 278 -2.05 -16.93 4.65
N LYS A 279 -1.18 -17.28 5.60
CA LYS A 279 -1.21 -16.77 6.98
C LYS A 279 -1.03 -15.24 7.01
N ARG A 280 -0.08 -14.71 6.23
CA ARG A 280 0.13 -13.26 6.12
C ARG A 280 -1.11 -12.53 5.58
N ALA A 281 -1.83 -13.12 4.64
CA ALA A 281 -3.09 -12.58 4.13
C ALA A 281 -4.24 -12.71 5.15
N ALA A 282 -4.30 -13.85 5.87
CA ALA A 282 -5.30 -14.14 6.89
C ALA A 282 -5.17 -13.22 8.11
N GLU A 283 -3.95 -12.92 8.56
CA GLU A 283 -3.69 -11.97 9.65
C GLU A 283 -4.21 -10.56 9.36
N GLN A 284 -4.41 -10.21 8.09
CA GLN A 284 -5.03 -8.96 7.64
C GLN A 284 -6.56 -9.06 7.47
N GLY A 285 -7.17 -10.15 7.91
CA GLY A 285 -8.63 -10.34 7.87
C GLY A 285 -9.18 -10.65 6.48
N LEU A 286 -8.40 -11.32 5.61
CA LEU A 286 -8.93 -11.82 4.34
C LEU A 286 -9.62 -13.17 4.57
N ALA A 287 -10.96 -13.19 4.58
CA ALA A 287 -11.77 -14.38 4.88
C ALA A 287 -11.37 -15.63 4.05
N LYS A 288 -11.08 -15.44 2.75
CA LYS A 288 -10.62 -16.54 1.88
C LYS A 288 -9.27 -17.13 2.32
N ALA A 289 -8.37 -16.29 2.82
CA ALA A 289 -7.07 -16.71 3.31
C ALA A 289 -7.19 -17.37 4.69
N GLU A 290 -8.06 -16.88 5.55
CA GLU A 290 -8.37 -17.51 6.85
C GLU A 290 -8.94 -18.90 6.65
N TYR A 291 -9.86 -19.08 5.70
CA TYR A 291 -10.36 -20.38 5.31
C TYR A 291 -9.24 -21.32 4.82
N ALA A 292 -8.34 -20.81 3.96
CA ALA A 292 -7.21 -21.57 3.45
C ALA A 292 -6.24 -21.97 4.57
N CYS A 293 -5.94 -21.10 5.53
CA CYS A 293 -5.13 -21.42 6.70
C CYS A 293 -5.78 -22.53 7.54
N GLY A 294 -7.10 -22.45 7.77
CA GLY A 294 -7.85 -23.50 8.43
C GLY A 294 -7.70 -24.85 7.72
N TYR A 295 -7.82 -24.87 6.39
CA TYR A 295 -7.65 -26.05 5.58
C TYR A 295 -6.22 -26.61 5.64
N PHE A 296 -5.20 -25.75 5.61
CA PHE A 296 -3.79 -26.15 5.71
C PHE A 296 -3.47 -26.77 7.08
N CYS A 297 -3.91 -26.15 8.17
CA CYS A 297 -3.75 -26.67 9.52
C CYS A 297 -4.52 -27.99 9.73
N GLU A 298 -5.72 -28.12 9.13
CA GLU A 298 -6.52 -29.35 9.22
C GLU A 298 -5.83 -30.54 8.55
N ASN A 299 -5.22 -30.31 7.38
CA ASN A 299 -4.63 -31.36 6.56
C ASN A 299 -3.11 -31.53 6.74
N GLY A 300 -2.44 -30.62 7.44
CA GLY A 300 -0.99 -30.63 7.61
C GLY A 300 -0.25 -30.22 6.33
N ILE A 301 -0.78 -29.26 5.55
CA ILE A 301 -0.15 -28.74 4.31
C ILE A 301 0.73 -27.55 4.66
N GLY A 302 2.05 -27.71 4.50
CA GLY A 302 3.04 -26.65 4.80
C GLY A 302 3.18 -26.28 6.28
N THR A 303 2.35 -26.87 7.15
CA THR A 303 2.36 -26.70 8.61
C THR A 303 2.00 -28.03 9.28
N PRO A 304 2.42 -28.29 10.54
CA PRO A 304 1.95 -29.45 11.28
C PRO A 304 0.43 -29.47 11.39
N ARG A 305 -0.16 -30.66 11.34
CA ARG A 305 -1.60 -30.84 11.49
C ARG A 305 -2.05 -30.42 12.88
N ASP A 306 -2.93 -29.43 12.97
CA ASP A 306 -3.53 -28.94 14.21
C ASP A 306 -5.01 -28.57 14.00
N LEU A 307 -5.89 -29.40 14.55
CA LEU A 307 -7.34 -29.19 14.47
C LEU A 307 -7.84 -28.04 15.37
N GLY A 308 -7.09 -27.70 16.41
CA GLY A 308 -7.40 -26.58 17.30
C GLY A 308 -7.15 -25.26 16.58
N GLU A 309 -5.97 -25.11 15.97
CA GLU A 309 -5.61 -23.94 15.16
C GLU A 309 -6.54 -23.83 13.93
N ALA A 310 -6.85 -24.96 13.26
CA ALA A 310 -7.77 -24.98 12.14
C ALA A 310 -9.17 -24.44 12.50
N LYS A 311 -9.72 -24.85 13.65
CA LYS A 311 -11.01 -24.32 14.14
C LYS A 311 -10.94 -22.82 14.39
N GLY A 312 -9.85 -22.31 14.98
CA GLY A 312 -9.64 -20.88 15.20
C GLY A 312 -9.64 -20.07 13.90
N TRP A 313 -8.96 -20.56 12.86
CA TRP A 313 -8.96 -19.92 11.54
C TRP A 313 -10.33 -19.98 10.87
N TYR A 314 -11.03 -21.10 10.92
CA TYR A 314 -12.38 -21.20 10.36
C TYR A 314 -13.38 -20.27 11.08
N GLN A 315 -13.26 -20.09 12.42
CA GLN A 315 -14.09 -19.14 13.16
C GLN A 315 -13.90 -17.71 12.65
N ARG A 316 -12.66 -17.26 12.50
CA ARG A 316 -12.36 -15.94 11.92
C ARG A 316 -12.91 -15.79 10.51
N ALA A 317 -12.75 -16.82 9.67
CA ALA A 317 -13.30 -16.82 8.32
C ALA A 317 -14.82 -16.64 8.29
N VAL A 318 -15.55 -17.26 9.23
CA VAL A 318 -17.01 -17.06 9.39
C VAL A 318 -17.32 -15.62 9.81
N GLU A 319 -16.59 -15.08 10.78
CA GLU A 319 -16.78 -13.71 11.26
C GLU A 319 -16.55 -12.69 10.12
N HIS A 320 -15.62 -12.98 9.19
CA HIS A 320 -15.35 -12.16 8.01
C HIS A 320 -16.17 -12.57 6.77
N GLY A 321 -17.17 -13.47 6.92
CA GLY A 321 -18.20 -13.74 5.92
C GLY A 321 -17.90 -14.87 4.93
N ASP A 322 -16.96 -15.77 5.21
CA ASP A 322 -16.78 -16.99 4.38
C ASP A 322 -17.71 -18.12 4.82
N ASN A 323 -18.77 -18.34 4.02
CA ASN A 323 -19.78 -19.35 4.32
C ASN A 323 -19.27 -20.81 4.28
N ARG A 324 -18.16 -21.09 3.58
CA ARG A 324 -17.56 -22.44 3.50
C ARG A 324 -17.01 -22.86 4.85
N ALA A 325 -16.49 -21.91 5.60
CA ALA A 325 -15.93 -22.14 6.94
C ALA A 325 -16.98 -22.62 7.94
N SER A 326 -18.23 -22.14 7.84
CA SER A 326 -19.34 -22.60 8.70
C SER A 326 -19.62 -24.08 8.55
N SER A 327 -19.67 -24.58 7.31
CA SER A 327 -19.88 -26.00 7.02
C SER A 327 -18.73 -26.86 7.58
N ARG A 328 -17.48 -26.34 7.46
CA ARG A 328 -16.31 -27.07 7.94
C ARG A 328 -16.25 -27.14 9.47
N LEU A 329 -16.58 -26.03 10.16
CA LEU A 329 -16.69 -26.00 11.62
C LEU A 329 -17.72 -26.98 12.15
N ASN A 330 -18.88 -27.09 11.52
CA ASN A 330 -19.93 -28.06 11.90
C ASN A 330 -19.42 -29.50 11.75
N THR A 331 -18.70 -29.80 10.68
CA THR A 331 -18.08 -31.11 10.47
C THR A 331 -17.05 -31.42 11.57
N LEU A 332 -16.16 -30.50 11.86
CA LEU A 332 -15.11 -30.65 12.89
C LEU A 332 -15.68 -30.71 14.32
N SER A 333 -16.83 -30.07 14.57
CA SER A 333 -17.51 -30.13 15.86
C SER A 333 -18.21 -31.46 16.07
N GLY A 334 -18.71 -32.12 15.00
CA GLY A 334 -19.27 -33.45 15.05
C GLY A 334 -18.21 -34.57 15.26
N TYR A 335 -16.94 -34.29 14.99
CA TYR A 335 -15.83 -35.23 15.16
C TYR A 335 -15.32 -35.41 16.61
N THR A 336 -15.91 -34.76 17.61
CA THR A 336 -15.48 -34.88 19.02
C THR A 336 -15.88 -36.21 19.69
N ALA A 337 -16.43 -37.18 18.96
CA ALA A 337 -16.77 -38.50 19.48
C ALA A 337 -16.54 -39.63 18.44
N LYS A 338 -15.31 -40.09 18.25
CA LYS A 338 -14.90 -41.49 18.10
C LYS A 338 -13.46 -41.61 17.59
N PRO A 339 -12.63 -42.50 18.13
CA PRO A 339 -11.37 -42.87 17.48
C PRO A 339 -11.70 -43.85 16.36
N VAL A 340 -11.48 -43.48 15.11
CA VAL A 340 -11.64 -44.41 13.97
C VAL A 340 -10.41 -44.30 13.08
N GLY A 341 -9.94 -45.51 12.76
CA GLY A 341 -8.87 -45.77 11.85
C GLY A 341 -9.11 -45.23 10.43
N ILE A 342 -8.01 -45.09 9.78
CA ILE A 342 -7.75 -44.53 8.45
C ILE A 342 -8.71 -45.10 7.39
N ALA A 343 -9.46 -44.22 6.74
CA ALA A 343 -9.91 -44.38 5.36
C ALA A 343 -9.94 -43.02 4.69
N ALA A 344 -9.08 -42.86 3.72
CA ALA A 344 -8.99 -41.64 2.89
C ALA A 344 -10.21 -41.59 1.95
N ASP A 345 -10.97 -40.51 2.01
CA ASP A 345 -12.03 -40.24 1.06
C ASP A 345 -11.49 -39.36 -0.10
N GLU A 346 -11.21 -40.02 -1.22
CA GLU A 346 -10.62 -39.46 -2.45
C GLU A 346 -11.61 -38.62 -3.29
N ALA A 347 -12.75 -38.23 -2.76
CA ALA A 347 -13.83 -37.68 -3.58
C ALA A 347 -13.85 -36.13 -3.73
N SER A 348 -13.02 -35.38 -3.00
CA SER A 348 -13.03 -33.90 -3.06
C SER A 348 -11.83 -33.23 -3.80
N ALA A 349 -10.93 -34.04 -4.31
CA ALA A 349 -9.69 -33.55 -4.96
C ALA A 349 -9.81 -33.34 -6.49
N LYS A 350 -11.01 -33.40 -7.07
CA LYS A 350 -11.17 -33.41 -8.55
C LYS A 350 -11.16 -32.05 -9.26
N ASN A 351 -10.93 -30.95 -8.59
CA ASN A 351 -10.86 -29.61 -9.23
C ASN A 351 -9.55 -28.86 -9.02
N LEU A 352 -8.47 -29.53 -8.70
CA LEU A 352 -7.11 -28.96 -8.73
C LEU A 352 -6.34 -29.61 -9.91
N PRO A 353 -5.60 -28.85 -10.71
CA PRO A 353 -4.78 -29.43 -11.78
C PRO A 353 -3.70 -30.33 -11.17
N GLN A 354 -3.51 -31.50 -11.76
CA GLN A 354 -2.51 -32.48 -11.31
C GLN A 354 -1.09 -31.96 -11.52
N ALA A 355 -0.26 -32.08 -10.49
CA ALA A 355 1.14 -31.69 -10.49
C ALA A 355 2.01 -32.71 -11.23
N ILE A 356 2.96 -32.22 -12.04
CA ILE A 356 4.05 -32.98 -12.66
C ILE A 356 5.29 -32.85 -11.75
N PRO A 357 6.05 -33.93 -11.46
CA PRO A 357 7.16 -33.86 -10.51
C PRO A 357 8.41 -33.17 -11.10
N VAL A 358 8.99 -32.22 -10.36
CA VAL A 358 10.24 -31.53 -10.70
C VAL A 358 11.20 -31.52 -9.51
N GLN A 359 12.49 -31.76 -9.78
CA GLN A 359 13.59 -31.84 -8.82
C GLN A 359 13.97 -30.46 -8.22
N PRO A 360 14.56 -30.40 -7.02
CA PRO A 360 14.81 -29.14 -6.32
C PRO A 360 16.06 -28.39 -6.81
N LEU A 361 15.95 -27.09 -6.98
CA LEU A 361 17.07 -26.14 -7.10
C LEU A 361 17.07 -25.19 -5.92
N SER A 362 18.23 -25.16 -5.26
CA SER A 362 18.49 -24.43 -4.01
C SER A 362 19.04 -23.04 -4.29
N ALA A 363 18.35 -21.97 -3.88
CA ALA A 363 18.96 -20.74 -3.38
C ALA A 363 17.90 -19.86 -2.68
N PRO A 364 18.16 -19.30 -1.49
CA PRO A 364 17.19 -18.47 -0.80
C PRO A 364 17.20 -17.04 -1.33
N PHE A 365 16.01 -16.47 -1.52
CA PHE A 365 15.83 -15.04 -1.77
C PHE A 365 16.12 -14.24 -0.49
N PRO A 366 16.81 -13.08 -0.58
CA PRO A 366 17.11 -12.27 0.60
C PRO A 366 15.84 -11.65 1.19
N SER A 367 15.75 -11.73 2.52
CA SER A 367 14.73 -11.11 3.36
C SER A 367 14.60 -9.61 3.08
N ALA A 368 13.36 -9.14 2.90
CA ALA A 368 13.04 -7.75 2.60
C ALA A 368 13.42 -6.82 3.77
N ALA A 369 14.27 -5.84 3.50
CA ALA A 369 14.53 -4.71 4.39
C ALA A 369 13.38 -3.69 4.35
N PRO A 370 13.08 -2.98 5.46
CA PRO A 370 11.99 -2.02 5.51
C PRO A 370 12.25 -0.78 4.62
N ILE A 371 11.18 -0.25 4.05
CA ILE A 371 11.12 0.78 3.00
C ILE A 371 11.83 2.10 3.34
N SER A 372 12.21 2.35 4.59
CA SER A 372 12.89 3.58 5.02
C SER A 372 14.36 3.70 4.57
N THR A 373 14.98 2.64 4.07
CA THR A 373 16.40 2.61 3.66
C THR A 373 16.66 2.85 2.18
N MET A 374 15.64 3.03 1.36
CA MET A 374 15.83 3.26 -0.10
C MET A 374 16.21 4.70 -0.50
N ARG A 375 16.39 5.62 0.43
CA ARG A 375 16.81 6.99 0.12
C ARG A 375 18.32 7.21 0.02
N THR A 376 19.17 6.21 0.30
CA THR A 376 20.64 6.40 0.36
C THR A 376 21.50 5.37 -0.36
N LEU A 377 20.92 4.42 -1.08
CA LEU A 377 21.72 3.53 -1.93
C LEU A 377 21.41 3.84 -3.40
N GLY A 378 22.44 4.31 -4.11
CA GLY A 378 22.37 4.67 -5.50
C GLY A 378 21.70 3.57 -6.34
N VAL A 379 20.65 3.97 -7.03
CA VAL A 379 19.94 3.17 -8.02
C VAL A 379 20.95 2.74 -9.06
N ALA A 380 21.26 1.44 -9.13
CA ALA A 380 21.89 0.87 -10.30
C ALA A 380 20.99 1.20 -11.50
N ASN A 381 21.55 1.88 -12.51
CA ASN A 381 20.88 2.32 -13.71
C ASN A 381 20.27 1.13 -14.47
N TYR A 382 19.00 0.83 -14.21
CA TYR A 382 18.15 0.13 -15.17
C TYR A 382 17.49 1.20 -16.03
N PRO A 383 17.65 1.15 -17.36
CA PRO A 383 16.99 2.08 -18.24
C PRO A 383 15.46 1.92 -18.08
N THR A 384 14.76 2.99 -17.73
CA THR A 384 13.30 3.02 -17.68
C THR A 384 12.76 2.89 -19.11
N PRO A 385 11.93 1.88 -19.41
CA PRO A 385 11.30 1.77 -20.73
C PRO A 385 10.31 2.92 -20.92
N LYS A 386 10.46 3.68 -21.98
CA LYS A 386 9.59 4.83 -22.26
C LYS A 386 8.25 4.45 -22.87
N THR A 387 8.12 3.24 -23.41
CA THR A 387 6.87 2.73 -24.00
C THR A 387 6.77 1.21 -23.86
N MET A 388 5.57 0.66 -24.00
CA MET A 388 5.32 -0.79 -23.99
C MET A 388 6.10 -1.54 -25.09
N LYS A 389 6.41 -0.88 -26.21
CA LYS A 389 7.24 -1.45 -27.30
C LYS A 389 8.68 -1.65 -26.84
N GLU A 390 9.22 -0.75 -26.03
CA GLU A 390 10.58 -0.86 -25.46
C GLU A 390 10.64 -1.99 -24.42
N THR A 391 9.58 -2.17 -23.61
CA THR A 391 9.44 -3.28 -22.67
C THR A 391 9.41 -4.63 -23.40
N GLN A 392 8.69 -4.74 -24.53
CA GLN A 392 8.65 -5.95 -25.34
C GLN A 392 9.99 -6.24 -26.05
N ALA A 393 10.72 -5.22 -26.46
CA ALA A 393 12.07 -5.38 -27.04
C ALA A 393 13.05 -5.89 -25.98
N MET A 394 13.02 -5.32 -24.79
CA MET A 394 13.87 -5.74 -23.67
C MET A 394 13.55 -7.17 -23.20
N GLN A 395 12.28 -7.60 -23.26
CA GLN A 395 11.88 -8.98 -22.97
C GLN A 395 12.40 -9.98 -24.01
N ARG A 396 12.44 -9.62 -25.30
CA ARG A 396 13.02 -10.46 -26.34
C ARG A 396 14.53 -10.66 -26.14
N ASP A 397 15.24 -9.59 -25.77
CA ASP A 397 16.68 -9.64 -25.52
C ASP A 397 17.00 -10.48 -24.26
N LEU A 398 16.20 -10.37 -23.19
CA LEU A 398 16.36 -11.23 -22.01
C LEU A 398 16.04 -12.69 -22.31
N HIS A 399 15.05 -12.96 -23.16
CA HIS A 399 14.73 -14.33 -23.57
C HIS A 399 15.80 -14.95 -24.48
N GLN A 400 16.44 -14.15 -25.35
CA GLN A 400 17.58 -14.62 -26.16
C GLN A 400 18.85 -14.83 -25.32
N GLN A 401 19.10 -14.03 -24.29
CA GLN A 401 20.25 -14.23 -23.38
C GLN A 401 20.05 -15.44 -22.42
N ALA A 402 18.84 -15.88 -22.19
CA ALA A 402 18.55 -17.08 -21.39
C ALA A 402 18.64 -18.39 -22.20
N LEU A 403 18.81 -18.31 -23.52
CA LEU A 403 18.93 -19.45 -24.45
C LEU A 403 20.36 -19.67 -24.95
N VAL A 404 21.35 -18.93 -24.47
CA VAL A 404 22.79 -19.11 -24.68
C VAL A 404 23.48 -19.46 -23.38
#